data_da7fe6cfce06bdae3e85e2d8c54d564c
#
_entry.id   da7fe6cfce06bdae3e85e2d8c54d564c
#
_cell.length_a   1.000
_cell.length_b   1.000
_cell.length_c   1.000
_cell.angle_alpha   90.00
_cell.angle_beta   90.00
_cell.angle_gamma   90.00
#
_symmetry.space_group_name_H-M   'P 1'
#
loop_
_entity.id
_entity.type
_entity.pdbx_description
1 polymer ?
#
loop_
_entity_poly.entity_id
_entity_poly.type
_entity_poly.pdbx_seq_one_letter_code
_entity_poly.pdbx_strand_id
1 'polypeptide(L)'
;MNPTARGSSSSRVVTVPNGISAARIALIPVFVALIIDHDTTTAGLVLFAIVVATDWVDGTIARRTGQVSDVGKILDPVADRLAIAAGLIALVLRGIFPLWAAAAILARDLTVLLVGAIALLRSDVRVEVRWIGKLATFSLMAAIPMVSWGNLALPLAAAATVCGWAAYTVGIAEYYIAAWAYLGDMRHASYRGSGPADVDPT
;
A
#
# COMPACT_ATOMS: atom_id res chain seq x y z
N MET A 1 -38.87 -25.24 -13.16
CA MET A 1 -38.72 -24.59 -11.86
C MET A 1 -37.60 -25.31 -11.12
N ASN A 2 -36.41 -24.71 -11.04
CA ASN A 2 -35.32 -25.27 -10.28
C ASN A 2 -34.75 -24.12 -9.42
N PRO A 3 -34.98 -24.13 -8.11
CA PRO A 3 -34.57 -23.04 -7.24
C PRO A 3 -33.15 -23.27 -6.73
N THR A 4 -32.36 -22.21 -6.79
CA THR A 4 -31.31 -21.87 -5.83
C THR A 4 -30.04 -22.71 -5.83
N ALA A 5 -29.11 -22.35 -6.68
CA ALA A 5 -27.70 -22.40 -6.27
C ALA A 5 -27.34 -21.04 -5.63
N ARG A 6 -27.77 -20.81 -4.39
CA ARG A 6 -27.14 -19.81 -3.52
C ARG A 6 -25.76 -20.35 -3.20
N GLY A 7 -24.74 -19.80 -3.85
CA GLY A 7 -23.37 -20.04 -3.48
C GLY A 7 -23.20 -19.77 -1.99
N SER A 8 -22.95 -20.80 -1.22
CA SER A 8 -22.57 -20.72 0.18
C SER A 8 -21.26 -19.94 0.24
N SER A 9 -21.31 -18.67 0.65
CA SER A 9 -20.14 -17.94 1.10
C SER A 9 -19.62 -18.71 2.32
N SER A 10 -18.60 -19.55 2.11
CA SER A 10 -17.97 -20.26 3.18
C SER A 10 -17.28 -19.23 4.06
N SER A 11 -17.78 -19.05 5.25
CA SER A 11 -17.17 -18.28 6.36
C SER A 11 -15.90 -18.98 6.87
N ARG A 12 -15.01 -19.38 5.96
CA ARG A 12 -13.70 -19.88 6.38
C ARG A 12 -12.83 -18.68 6.73
N VAL A 13 -12.80 -18.36 8.02
CA VAL A 13 -11.93 -17.33 8.61
C VAL A 13 -10.45 -17.71 8.46
N VAL A 14 -10.14 -19.00 8.38
CA VAL A 14 -8.79 -19.53 8.18
C VAL A 14 -8.57 -19.79 6.70
N THR A 15 -7.99 -18.83 6.00
CA THR A 15 -7.49 -18.95 4.62
C THR A 15 -5.99 -18.70 4.61
N VAL A 16 -5.27 -19.25 3.62
CA VAL A 16 -3.82 -19.03 3.48
C VAL A 16 -3.47 -17.53 3.47
N PRO A 17 -4.18 -16.66 2.73
CA PRO A 17 -3.93 -15.22 2.79
C PRO A 17 -4.08 -14.63 4.21
N ASN A 18 -5.15 -14.94 4.93
CA ASN A 18 -5.34 -14.45 6.30
C ASN A 18 -4.21 -14.90 7.25
N GLY A 19 -3.66 -16.10 7.03
CA GLY A 19 -2.52 -16.61 7.80
C GLY A 19 -1.26 -15.77 7.56
N ILE A 20 -1.02 -15.35 6.32
CA ILE A 20 0.12 -14.52 5.94
C ILE A 20 -0.01 -13.12 6.52
N SER A 21 -1.19 -12.49 6.45
CA SER A 21 -1.44 -11.18 7.07
C SER A 21 -1.29 -11.22 8.59
N ALA A 22 -1.74 -12.29 9.24
CA ALA A 22 -1.55 -12.50 10.67
C ALA A 22 -0.05 -12.67 11.02
N ALA A 23 0.70 -13.45 10.24
CA ALA A 23 2.14 -13.60 10.42
C ALA A 23 2.88 -12.26 10.25
N ARG A 24 2.49 -11.44 9.27
CA ARG A 24 3.03 -10.09 9.06
C ARG A 24 2.80 -9.21 10.29
N ILE A 25 1.59 -9.18 10.83
CA ILE A 25 1.27 -8.42 12.05
C ILE A 25 2.14 -8.90 13.22
N ALA A 26 2.33 -10.21 13.38
CA ALA A 26 3.17 -10.78 14.42
C ALA A 26 4.67 -10.45 14.24
N LEU A 27 5.13 -10.24 13.01
CA LEU A 27 6.51 -9.83 12.70
C LEU A 27 6.77 -8.34 12.92
N ILE A 28 5.74 -7.49 12.99
CA ILE A 28 5.91 -6.06 13.23
C ILE A 28 6.74 -5.78 14.49
N PRO A 29 6.36 -6.25 15.69
CA PRO A 29 7.14 -5.98 16.89
C PRO A 29 8.55 -6.56 16.81
N VAL A 30 8.75 -7.66 16.09
CA VAL A 30 10.06 -8.29 15.95
C VAL A 30 11.01 -7.41 15.14
N PHE A 31 10.64 -7.01 13.92
CA PHE A 31 11.54 -6.16 13.11
C PHE A 31 11.70 -4.75 13.72
N VAL A 32 10.68 -4.20 14.38
CA VAL A 32 10.78 -2.91 15.08
C VAL A 32 11.80 -2.99 16.22
N ALA A 33 11.74 -4.04 17.05
CA ALA A 33 12.72 -4.23 18.11
C ALA A 33 14.15 -4.37 17.56
N LEU A 34 14.33 -5.18 16.51
CA LEU A 34 15.61 -5.35 15.84
C LEU A 34 16.14 -4.07 15.18
N ILE A 35 15.27 -3.23 14.61
CA ILE A 35 15.68 -1.94 14.02
C ILE A 35 16.14 -0.96 15.09
N ILE A 36 15.43 -0.90 16.21
CA ILE A 36 15.71 0.05 17.31
C ILE A 36 17.02 -0.31 18.02
N ASP A 37 17.34 -1.58 18.16
CA ASP A 37 18.59 -2.04 18.75
C ASP A 37 19.75 -1.81 17.76
N HIS A 38 20.85 -1.17 18.28
CA HIS A 38 22.02 -0.79 17.51
C HIS A 38 22.76 -1.96 16.88
N ASP A 39 22.84 -3.09 17.59
CA ASP A 39 23.60 -4.24 17.15
C ASP A 39 22.86 -5.10 16.12
N THR A 40 21.53 -5.03 16.12
CA THR A 40 20.65 -5.84 15.25
C THR A 40 19.94 -5.05 14.17
N THR A 41 20.21 -3.73 14.04
CA THR A 41 19.53 -2.84 13.07
C THR A 41 19.53 -3.39 11.65
N THR A 42 20.66 -3.94 11.18
CA THR A 42 20.75 -4.52 9.82
C THR A 42 19.85 -5.73 9.65
N ALA A 43 19.80 -6.62 10.66
CA ALA A 43 18.90 -7.78 10.63
C ALA A 43 17.44 -7.34 10.63
N GLY A 44 17.10 -6.32 11.43
CA GLY A 44 15.76 -5.73 11.46
C GLY A 44 15.37 -5.11 10.11
N LEU A 45 16.29 -4.38 9.46
CA LEU A 45 16.07 -3.81 8.14
C LEU A 45 15.85 -4.89 7.06
N VAL A 46 16.65 -5.97 7.10
CA VAL A 46 16.49 -7.11 6.17
C VAL A 46 15.14 -7.80 6.40
N LEU A 47 14.77 -8.05 7.66
CA LEU A 47 13.49 -8.65 7.97
C LEU A 47 12.32 -7.76 7.51
N PHE A 48 12.39 -6.46 7.76
CA PHE A 48 11.41 -5.49 7.26
C PHE A 48 11.31 -5.53 5.73
N ALA A 49 12.44 -5.53 5.00
CA ALA A 49 12.46 -5.61 3.55
C ALA A 49 11.80 -6.91 3.03
N ILE A 50 12.05 -8.04 3.70
CA ILE A 50 11.42 -9.33 3.37
C ILE A 50 9.91 -9.26 3.60
N VAL A 51 9.47 -8.74 4.74
CA VAL A 51 8.04 -8.61 5.08
C VAL A 51 7.33 -7.77 4.02
N VAL A 52 7.91 -6.63 3.64
CA VAL A 52 7.34 -5.75 2.60
C VAL A 52 7.36 -6.41 1.21
N ALA A 53 8.44 -7.12 0.85
CA ALA A 53 8.54 -7.80 -0.44
C ALA A 53 7.56 -8.99 -0.56
N THR A 54 7.32 -9.70 0.54
CA THR A 54 6.41 -10.85 0.58
C THR A 54 4.98 -10.44 0.25
N ASP A 55 4.55 -9.24 0.64
CA ASP A 55 3.23 -8.70 0.31
C ASP A 55 2.92 -8.70 -1.21
N TRP A 56 3.91 -8.33 -2.02
CA TRP A 56 3.75 -8.35 -3.48
C TRP A 56 3.55 -9.77 -4.03
N VAL A 57 4.25 -10.75 -3.46
CA VAL A 57 4.16 -12.17 -3.85
C VAL A 57 2.79 -12.73 -3.46
N ASP A 58 2.33 -12.48 -2.25
CA ASP A 58 1.08 -13.00 -1.70
C ASP A 58 -0.14 -12.43 -2.42
N GLY A 59 -0.15 -11.14 -2.72
CA GLY A 59 -1.19 -10.50 -3.50
C GLY A 59 -1.29 -11.08 -4.93
N THR A 60 -0.20 -11.60 -5.48
CA THR A 60 -0.19 -12.26 -6.78
C THR A 60 -0.73 -13.69 -6.70
N ILE A 61 -0.38 -14.43 -5.64
CA ILE A 61 -0.87 -15.80 -5.39
C ILE A 61 -2.36 -15.79 -5.07
N ALA A 62 -2.82 -14.90 -4.18
CA ALA A 62 -4.23 -14.80 -3.80
C ALA A 62 -5.16 -14.54 -5.00
N ARG A 63 -4.71 -13.70 -5.93
CA ARG A 63 -5.46 -13.45 -7.19
C ARG A 63 -5.55 -14.68 -8.09
N ARG A 64 -4.57 -15.57 -8.04
CA ARG A 64 -4.57 -16.81 -8.85
C ARG A 64 -5.39 -17.95 -8.24
N THR A 65 -5.52 -17.98 -6.91
CA THR A 65 -6.20 -19.07 -6.19
C THR A 65 -7.67 -18.81 -5.88
N GLY A 66 -8.17 -17.59 -6.10
CA GLY A 66 -9.58 -17.22 -5.89
C GLY A 66 -10.06 -17.32 -4.43
N GLN A 67 -9.17 -17.54 -3.48
CA GLN A 67 -9.49 -17.66 -2.04
C GLN A 67 -9.47 -16.28 -1.38
N VAL A 68 -10.56 -15.53 -1.53
CA VAL A 68 -10.69 -14.20 -0.91
C VAL A 68 -11.78 -14.29 0.16
N SER A 69 -11.42 -14.10 1.43
CA SER A 69 -12.39 -13.95 2.52
C SER A 69 -12.80 -12.49 2.69
N ASP A 70 -14.02 -12.22 3.16
CA ASP A 70 -14.48 -10.84 3.37
C ASP A 70 -13.68 -10.14 4.48
N VAL A 71 -13.21 -10.88 5.49
CA VAL A 71 -12.31 -10.37 6.53
C VAL A 71 -10.92 -10.07 5.96
N GLY A 72 -10.38 -10.91 5.09
CA GLY A 72 -9.08 -10.71 4.44
C GLY A 72 -9.04 -9.46 3.59
N LYS A 73 -10.12 -9.13 2.87
CA LYS A 73 -10.22 -7.90 2.06
C LYS A 73 -9.95 -6.60 2.82
N ILE A 74 -10.20 -6.60 4.14
CA ILE A 74 -9.98 -5.44 5.02
C ILE A 74 -8.67 -5.60 5.79
N LEU A 75 -8.39 -6.82 6.26
CA LEU A 75 -7.22 -7.10 7.10
C LEU A 75 -5.91 -6.91 6.34
N ASP A 76 -5.84 -7.37 5.08
CA ASP A 76 -4.63 -7.27 4.27
C ASP A 76 -4.16 -5.81 4.07
N PRO A 77 -5.01 -4.88 3.54
CA PRO A 77 -4.60 -3.49 3.39
C PRO A 77 -4.21 -2.80 4.70
N VAL A 78 -4.84 -3.17 5.81
CA VAL A 78 -4.54 -2.60 7.12
C VAL A 78 -3.22 -3.14 7.65
N ALA A 79 -2.97 -4.44 7.56
CA ALA A 79 -1.72 -5.07 7.98
C ALA A 79 -0.51 -4.49 7.23
N ASP A 80 -0.65 -4.30 5.91
CA ASP A 80 0.37 -3.72 5.05
C ASP A 80 0.75 -2.30 5.47
N ARG A 81 -0.26 -1.46 5.69
CA ARG A 81 -0.04 -0.07 6.12
C ARG A 81 0.57 0.02 7.51
N LEU A 82 0.14 -0.85 8.43
CA LEU A 82 0.71 -0.92 9.77
C LEU A 82 2.18 -1.35 9.74
N ALA A 83 2.54 -2.34 8.92
CA ALA A 83 3.93 -2.79 8.78
C ALA A 83 4.83 -1.67 8.24
N ILE A 84 4.40 -0.97 7.18
CA ILE A 84 5.15 0.14 6.60
C ILE A 84 5.29 1.29 7.60
N ALA A 85 4.20 1.69 8.25
CA ALA A 85 4.21 2.78 9.22
C ALA A 85 5.12 2.46 10.41
N ALA A 86 5.03 1.26 10.98
CA ALA A 86 5.86 0.83 12.10
C ALA A 86 7.34 0.78 11.70
N GLY A 87 7.68 0.25 10.52
CA GLY A 87 9.02 0.23 9.99
C GLY A 87 9.59 1.62 9.77
N LEU A 88 8.83 2.52 9.13
CA LEU A 88 9.24 3.91 8.93
C LEU A 88 9.49 4.64 10.23
N ILE A 89 8.59 4.49 11.22
CA ILE A 89 8.75 5.10 12.53
C ILE A 89 10.04 4.59 13.20
N ALA A 90 10.27 3.27 13.20
CA ALA A 90 11.48 2.68 13.77
C ALA A 90 12.75 3.20 13.08
N LEU A 91 12.76 3.28 11.73
CA LEU A 91 13.89 3.77 10.94
C LEU A 91 14.17 5.26 11.18
N VAL A 92 13.13 6.07 11.36
CA VAL A 92 13.26 7.50 11.70
C VAL A 92 13.79 7.67 13.12
N LEU A 93 13.27 6.93 14.09
CA LEU A 93 13.76 6.96 15.49
C LEU A 93 15.23 6.54 15.57
N ARG A 94 15.67 5.64 14.71
CA ARG A 94 17.07 5.23 14.57
C ARG A 94 17.95 6.24 13.81
N GLY A 95 17.36 7.27 13.20
CA GLY A 95 18.08 8.26 12.41
C GLY A 95 18.61 7.77 11.07
N ILE A 96 18.17 6.57 10.60
CA ILE A 96 18.61 5.98 9.34
C ILE A 96 17.66 6.22 8.18
N PHE A 97 16.50 6.83 8.42
CA PHE A 97 15.60 7.32 7.37
C PHE A 97 15.14 8.75 7.71
N PRO A 98 15.13 9.69 6.75
CA PRO A 98 14.79 11.08 7.04
C PRO A 98 13.30 11.26 7.34
N LEU A 99 13.00 12.03 8.40
CA LEU A 99 11.62 12.27 8.87
C LEU A 99 10.70 12.85 7.79
N TRP A 100 11.20 13.81 7.00
CA TRP A 100 10.39 14.45 5.95
C TRP A 100 9.94 13.46 4.88
N ALA A 101 10.81 12.51 4.51
CA ALA A 101 10.51 11.49 3.52
C ALA A 101 9.53 10.45 4.07
N ALA A 102 9.70 10.06 5.34
CA ALA A 102 8.75 9.20 6.04
C ALA A 102 7.37 9.86 6.14
N ALA A 103 7.32 11.13 6.55
CA ALA A 103 6.08 11.89 6.66
C ALA A 103 5.34 11.99 5.31
N ALA A 104 6.07 12.19 4.19
CA ALA A 104 5.48 12.23 2.86
C ALA A 104 4.84 10.89 2.47
N ILE A 105 5.50 9.76 2.77
CA ILE A 105 4.95 8.42 2.51
C ILE A 105 3.69 8.18 3.37
N LEU A 106 3.75 8.47 4.67
CA LEU A 106 2.63 8.25 5.58
C LEU A 106 1.43 9.16 5.25
N ALA A 107 1.67 10.42 4.89
CA ALA A 107 0.61 11.33 4.45
C ALA A 107 -0.05 10.83 3.16
N ARG A 108 0.73 10.36 2.21
CA ARG A 108 0.23 9.74 0.98
C ARG A 108 -0.62 8.51 1.30
N ASP A 109 -0.13 7.62 2.15
CA ASP A 109 -0.83 6.39 2.49
C ASP A 109 -2.15 6.66 3.21
N LEU A 110 -2.16 7.62 4.14
CA LEU A 110 -3.37 8.09 4.80
C LEU A 110 -4.38 8.67 3.79
N THR A 111 -3.91 9.47 2.84
CA THR A 111 -4.77 10.03 1.79
C THR A 111 -5.42 8.93 0.96
N VAL A 112 -4.66 7.91 0.53
CA VAL A 112 -5.20 6.78 -0.24
C VAL A 112 -6.23 5.99 0.58
N LEU A 113 -5.97 5.77 1.87
CA LEU A 113 -6.93 5.10 2.76
C LEU A 113 -8.23 5.90 2.92
N LEU A 114 -8.13 7.22 3.15
CA LEU A 114 -9.29 8.08 3.31
C LEU A 114 -10.13 8.16 2.03
N VAL A 115 -9.49 8.35 0.88
CA VAL A 115 -10.17 8.36 -0.42
C VAL A 115 -10.83 7.01 -0.71
N GLY A 116 -10.14 5.91 -0.44
CA GLY A 116 -10.69 4.56 -0.59
C GLY A 116 -11.90 4.31 0.33
N ALA A 117 -11.82 4.73 1.59
CA ALA A 117 -12.92 4.61 2.55
C ALA A 117 -14.14 5.45 2.13
N ILE A 118 -13.92 6.69 1.71
CA ILE A 118 -15.00 7.58 1.22
C ILE A 118 -15.65 6.99 -0.04
N ALA A 119 -14.86 6.44 -0.96
CA ALA A 119 -15.39 5.80 -2.17
C ALA A 119 -16.25 4.57 -1.86
N LEU A 120 -15.86 3.78 -0.86
CA LEU A 120 -16.66 2.63 -0.39
C LEU A 120 -17.98 3.06 0.26
N LEU A 121 -17.98 4.18 0.99
CA LEU A 121 -19.18 4.71 1.63
C LEU A 121 -20.15 5.40 0.64
N ARG A 122 -19.60 5.92 -0.46
CA ARG A 122 -20.38 6.54 -1.55
C ARG A 122 -20.50 5.53 -2.69
N SER A 123 -21.53 4.71 -2.67
CA SER A 123 -21.78 3.56 -3.58
C SER A 123 -21.74 3.89 -5.10
N ASP A 124 -21.56 5.14 -5.48
CA ASP A 124 -21.67 5.64 -6.86
C ASP A 124 -20.30 5.90 -7.54
N VAL A 125 -19.17 5.77 -6.82
CA VAL A 125 -17.86 6.09 -7.38
C VAL A 125 -17.05 4.80 -7.57
N ARG A 126 -17.03 4.27 -8.79
CA ARG A 126 -16.07 3.22 -9.17
C ARG A 126 -14.68 3.84 -9.33
N VAL A 127 -13.86 3.73 -8.29
CA VAL A 127 -12.46 4.12 -8.34
C VAL A 127 -11.70 3.06 -9.12
N GLU A 128 -11.46 3.29 -10.41
CA GLU A 128 -10.54 2.44 -11.17
C GLU A 128 -9.12 2.64 -10.61
N VAL A 129 -8.58 1.58 -10.00
CA VAL A 129 -7.19 1.54 -9.56
C VAL A 129 -6.30 1.51 -10.79
N ARG A 130 -5.82 2.68 -11.22
CA ARG A 130 -4.89 2.79 -12.36
C ARG A 130 -3.58 2.06 -12.04
N TRP A 131 -2.99 1.42 -13.03
CA TRP A 131 -1.70 0.71 -12.94
C TRP A 131 -0.58 1.59 -12.35
N ILE A 132 -0.62 2.89 -12.62
CA ILE A 132 0.32 3.90 -12.11
C ILE A 132 0.36 3.89 -10.57
N GLY A 133 -0.78 3.77 -9.89
CA GLY A 133 -0.81 3.71 -8.42
C GLY A 133 -0.16 2.46 -7.83
N LYS A 134 -0.12 1.35 -8.58
CA LYS A 134 0.58 0.11 -8.15
C LYS A 134 2.08 0.25 -8.26
N LEU A 135 2.58 0.87 -9.35
CA LEU A 135 3.98 1.17 -9.54
C LEU A 135 4.49 2.13 -8.47
N ALA A 136 3.74 3.20 -8.18
CA ALA A 136 4.09 4.17 -7.13
C ALA A 136 4.27 3.49 -5.76
N THR A 137 3.37 2.58 -5.40
CA THR A 137 3.49 1.84 -4.13
C THR A 137 4.71 0.94 -4.12
N PHE A 138 4.96 0.21 -5.20
CA PHE A 138 6.13 -0.67 -5.31
C PHE A 138 7.45 0.12 -5.26
N SER A 139 7.54 1.24 -5.98
CA SER A 139 8.71 2.11 -5.98
C SER A 139 9.02 2.65 -4.58
N LEU A 140 8.00 3.11 -3.83
CA LEU A 140 8.19 3.58 -2.46
C LEU A 140 8.55 2.46 -1.48
N MET A 141 7.94 1.29 -1.62
CA MET A 141 8.29 0.10 -0.81
C MET A 141 9.74 -0.32 -1.00
N ALA A 142 10.27 -0.25 -2.23
CA ALA A 142 11.67 -0.53 -2.50
C ALA A 142 12.61 0.58 -2.01
N ALA A 143 12.17 1.84 -2.08
CA ALA A 143 12.96 2.99 -1.68
C ALA A 143 13.34 2.97 -0.19
N ILE A 144 12.41 2.60 0.70
CA ILE A 144 12.61 2.63 2.15
C ILE A 144 13.83 1.78 2.58
N PRO A 145 13.88 0.46 2.29
CA PRO A 145 15.02 -0.34 2.69
C PRO A 145 16.30 0.06 1.96
N MET A 146 16.25 0.50 0.70
CA MET A 146 17.44 0.89 -0.06
C MET A 146 18.07 2.19 0.48
N VAL A 147 17.30 3.21 0.78
CA VAL A 147 17.80 4.44 1.41
C VAL A 147 18.36 4.14 2.79
N SER A 148 17.67 3.35 3.59
CA SER A 148 18.13 2.95 4.92
C SER A 148 19.41 2.12 4.87
N TRP A 149 19.54 1.23 3.90
CA TRP A 149 20.75 0.45 3.65
C TRP A 149 21.95 1.34 3.35
N GLY A 150 21.75 2.36 2.50
CA GLY A 150 22.78 3.33 2.17
C GLY A 150 23.25 4.12 3.40
N ASN A 151 22.34 4.54 4.25
CA ASN A 151 22.62 5.30 5.46
C ASN A 151 23.29 4.48 6.57
N LEU A 152 23.19 3.15 6.51
CA LEU A 152 23.95 2.24 7.40
C LEU A 152 25.38 1.97 6.92
N ALA A 153 25.81 2.56 5.80
CA ALA A 153 27.14 2.37 5.20
C ALA A 153 27.51 0.89 4.97
N LEU A 154 26.52 0.06 4.64
CA LEU A 154 26.67 -1.35 4.34
C LEU A 154 27.30 -1.56 2.94
N PRO A 155 27.72 -2.78 2.57
CA PRO A 155 28.21 -3.06 1.23
C PRO A 155 27.25 -2.55 0.14
N LEU A 156 27.78 -1.93 -0.91
CA LEU A 156 27.02 -1.29 -1.99
C LEU A 156 26.17 -0.06 -1.54
N ALA A 157 26.48 0.58 -0.41
CA ALA A 157 25.75 1.71 0.13
C ALA A 157 25.51 2.82 -0.90
N ALA A 158 26.52 3.20 -1.66
CA ALA A 158 26.39 4.25 -2.68
C ALA A 158 25.33 3.90 -3.75
N ALA A 159 25.37 2.67 -4.26
CA ALA A 159 24.40 2.20 -5.23
C ALA A 159 22.98 2.13 -4.61
N ALA A 160 22.88 1.60 -3.39
CA ALA A 160 21.61 1.54 -2.67
C ALA A 160 21.01 2.93 -2.41
N THR A 161 21.84 3.91 -2.03
CA THR A 161 21.40 5.30 -1.84
C THR A 161 20.86 5.91 -3.15
N VAL A 162 21.61 5.79 -4.25
CA VAL A 162 21.19 6.34 -5.55
C VAL A 162 19.91 5.68 -6.04
N CYS A 163 19.86 4.35 -6.05
CA CYS A 163 18.66 3.61 -6.47
C CYS A 163 17.47 3.87 -5.54
N GLY A 164 17.71 3.93 -4.23
CA GLY A 164 16.68 4.21 -3.24
C GLY A 164 16.04 5.59 -3.43
N TRP A 165 16.85 6.64 -3.58
CA TRP A 165 16.33 7.99 -3.84
C TRP A 165 15.70 8.12 -5.23
N ALA A 166 16.21 7.44 -6.25
CA ALA A 166 15.57 7.38 -7.56
C ALA A 166 14.18 6.71 -7.46
N ALA A 167 14.08 5.57 -6.80
CA ALA A 167 12.81 4.89 -6.56
C ALA A 167 11.83 5.75 -5.73
N TYR A 168 12.32 6.47 -4.71
CA TYR A 168 11.53 7.39 -3.91
C TYR A 168 10.95 8.53 -4.78
N THR A 169 11.79 9.20 -5.57
CA THR A 169 11.35 10.31 -6.43
C THR A 169 10.36 9.86 -7.49
N VAL A 170 10.59 8.71 -8.11
CA VAL A 170 9.66 8.10 -9.07
C VAL A 170 8.32 7.79 -8.38
N GLY A 171 8.33 7.12 -7.23
CA GLY A 171 7.10 6.77 -6.51
C GLY A 171 6.28 7.98 -6.05
N ILE A 172 6.94 9.04 -5.59
CA ILE A 172 6.26 10.30 -5.24
C ILE A 172 5.71 11.00 -6.49
N ALA A 173 6.48 11.07 -7.58
CA ALA A 173 6.03 11.68 -8.83
C ALA A 173 4.81 10.94 -9.41
N GLU A 174 4.84 9.62 -9.46
CA GLU A 174 3.70 8.79 -9.90
C GLU A 174 2.45 9.03 -9.06
N TYR A 175 2.60 9.22 -7.74
CA TYR A 175 1.50 9.55 -6.86
C TYR A 175 0.85 10.90 -7.23
N TYR A 176 1.65 11.95 -7.42
CA TYR A 176 1.12 13.26 -7.81
C TYR A 176 0.47 13.24 -9.19
N ILE A 177 1.03 12.51 -10.15
CA ILE A 177 0.45 12.32 -11.48
C ILE A 177 -0.92 11.62 -11.37
N ALA A 178 -1.02 10.56 -10.57
CA ALA A 178 -2.29 9.85 -10.35
C ALA A 178 -3.33 10.74 -9.66
N ALA A 179 -2.92 11.51 -8.65
CA ALA A 179 -3.81 12.44 -7.93
C ALA A 179 -4.33 13.56 -8.86
N TRP A 180 -3.46 14.12 -9.69
CA TRP A 180 -3.82 15.15 -10.67
C TRP A 180 -4.81 14.63 -11.71
N ALA A 181 -4.57 13.43 -12.25
CA ALA A 181 -5.46 12.78 -13.20
C ALA A 181 -6.85 12.55 -12.59
N TYR A 182 -6.92 12.15 -11.30
CA TYR A 182 -8.17 11.94 -10.59
C TYR A 182 -8.97 13.24 -10.39
N LEU A 183 -8.29 14.33 -10.06
CA LEU A 183 -8.92 15.66 -9.95
C LEU A 183 -9.46 16.15 -11.31
N GLY A 184 -8.78 15.82 -12.40
CA GLY A 184 -9.26 16.10 -13.75
C GLY A 184 -10.56 15.37 -14.08
N ASP A 185 -10.62 14.07 -13.80
CA ASP A 185 -11.78 13.23 -14.08
C ASP A 185 -13.01 13.67 -13.26
N MET A 186 -12.82 14.08 -12.00
CA MET A 186 -13.91 14.63 -11.16
C MET A 186 -14.47 15.94 -11.69
N ARG A 187 -13.62 16.84 -12.21
CA ARG A 187 -14.09 18.10 -12.82
C ARG A 187 -14.92 17.84 -14.07
N HIS A 188 -14.53 16.87 -14.89
CA HIS A 188 -15.29 16.52 -16.11
C HIS A 188 -16.63 15.84 -15.80
N ALA A 189 -16.71 15.05 -14.73
CA ALA A 189 -17.97 14.43 -14.28
C ALA A 189 -18.99 15.47 -13.78
N SER A 190 -18.53 16.48 -13.06
CA SER A 190 -19.39 17.58 -12.57
C SER A 190 -19.96 18.43 -13.72
N TYR A 191 -19.23 18.58 -14.84
CA TYR A 191 -19.69 19.34 -16.00
C TYR A 191 -20.77 18.62 -16.82
N ARG A 192 -20.76 17.27 -16.82
CA ARG A 192 -21.77 16.46 -17.54
C ARG A 192 -23.11 16.36 -16.81
N GLY A 193 -23.17 16.62 -15.50
CA GLY A 193 -24.40 16.62 -14.71
C GLY A 193 -25.22 17.91 -14.79
N SER A 194 -24.71 18.97 -15.43
CA SER A 194 -25.38 20.28 -15.58
C SER A 194 -25.87 20.61 -16.99
N GLY A 195 -25.94 19.59 -17.87
CA GLY A 195 -26.59 19.78 -19.18
C GLY A 195 -28.09 19.99 -19.00
N PRO A 196 -28.75 20.91 -19.78
CA PRO A 196 -30.18 21.13 -19.69
C PRO A 196 -30.92 19.84 -20.02
N ALA A 197 -31.93 19.53 -19.18
CA ALA A 197 -32.88 18.45 -19.44
C ALA A 197 -33.48 18.68 -20.82
N ASP A 198 -33.36 17.68 -21.70
CA ASP A 198 -34.05 17.66 -22.97
C ASP A 198 -35.53 17.93 -22.73
N VAL A 199 -35.95 19.11 -23.14
CA VAL A 199 -37.37 19.47 -23.20
C VAL A 199 -37.91 18.72 -24.41
N ASP A 200 -38.66 17.64 -24.14
CA ASP A 200 -39.43 16.88 -25.15
C ASP A 200 -40.44 17.82 -25.82
N PRO A 201 -40.37 18.08 -27.12
CA PRO A 201 -41.41 18.88 -27.80
C PRO A 201 -42.53 17.92 -28.21
N THR A 202 -43.62 17.92 -27.45
CA THR A 202 -44.92 17.37 -27.87
C THR A 202 -45.52 18.18 -29.01
#